data_a882c1768dfcbc2e09566182d2bac9d2
#
_entry.id   a882c1768dfcbc2e09566182d2bac9d2
#
_cell.length_a   1.000
_cell.length_b   1.000
_cell.length_c   1.000
_cell.angle_alpha   90.00
_cell.angle_beta   90.00
_cell.angle_gamma   90.00
#
_symmetry.space_group_name_H-M   'P 1'
#
loop_
_entity.id
_entity.type
_entity.pdbx_description
1 polymer ?
#
loop_
_entity_poly.entity_id
_entity_poly.type
_entity_poly.pdbx_seq_one_letter_code
_entity_poly.pdbx_strand_id
1 'polypeptide(L)'
;MNRQPVVQAHGLHQTLALFLALAAGFVLRAQPPEPPGATFSANADLVLLNATVRTRKGGFVPGLDKTDFEVLEDGVPQTIRIFQRQDAPVAIGLVVDHSGSMRPKRHDVAAAALAFVRSSNPQDQMFIVNFNGHVSFGLPPTQLFSASPASLEDALNGVPWSGRTALYDAIAAGLTRLGETSLERKALIVISDGGDNASHHQRQQVLDAAVRSGAVIYTIGLFDPDDTDQDPGLLKQLAQVSGGRAFLPRETPEIVPVCERIAEEIRNQYTIGYAPAKPPGDCHFRRIQVRVTARGGSGDLVRTRTGYISCPERQEASRP
;
A
#
# COMPACT_ATOMS: atom_id res chain seq x y z
N MET A 1 64.55 -45.68 22.37
CA MET A 1 64.70 -47.15 22.51
C MET A 1 63.67 -47.76 21.62
N ASN A 2 64.15 -48.22 20.45
CA ASN A 2 64.21 -49.62 20.03
C ASN A 2 62.83 -50.21 19.74
N ARG A 3 62.49 -50.79 18.65
CA ARG A 3 63.15 -51.36 17.46
C ARG A 3 62.05 -51.71 16.45
N GLN A 4 62.31 -51.48 15.18
CA GLN A 4 61.79 -52.36 14.14
C GLN A 4 62.48 -53.74 14.24
N PRO A 5 61.99 -54.76 13.56
CA PRO A 5 62.16 -54.97 12.13
C PRO A 5 61.06 -55.84 11.47
N VAL A 6 60.82 -55.72 10.17
CA VAL A 6 61.46 -56.37 9.01
C VAL A 6 60.71 -57.66 8.49
N VAL A 7 60.16 -57.55 7.23
CA VAL A 7 60.34 -58.35 6.02
C VAL A 7 59.82 -59.81 5.96
N GLN A 8 58.99 -60.14 4.96
CA GLN A 8 59.29 -60.95 3.73
C GLN A 8 57.96 -61.43 3.10
N ALA A 9 57.71 -61.14 1.92
CA ALA A 9 57.84 -61.60 0.55
C ALA A 9 57.62 -63.11 0.31
N HIS A 10 56.98 -63.37 -0.80
CA HIS A 10 56.77 -64.59 -1.66
C HIS A 10 55.32 -65.07 -1.65
N GLY A 11 54.66 -65.36 -2.76
CA GLY A 11 55.09 -65.82 -4.04
C GLY A 11 53.91 -65.89 -5.04
N LEU A 12 54.33 -65.92 -6.26
CA LEU A 12 53.57 -66.08 -7.49
C LEU A 12 52.75 -67.39 -7.49
N HIS A 13 51.51 -67.31 -7.98
CA HIS A 13 50.96 -68.40 -8.83
C HIS A 13 49.88 -67.84 -9.77
N GLN A 14 50.17 -67.99 -11.05
CA GLN A 14 49.30 -67.83 -12.19
C GLN A 14 48.14 -68.84 -12.14
N THR A 15 46.94 -68.37 -12.33
CA THR A 15 45.86 -69.17 -12.88
C THR A 15 45.00 -68.30 -13.82
N LEU A 16 45.11 -68.70 -15.07
CA LEU A 16 44.35 -68.29 -16.21
C LEU A 16 42.89 -68.72 -16.04
N ALA A 17 41.93 -67.79 -15.90
CA ALA A 17 40.52 -68.12 -15.96
C ALA A 17 39.85 -67.21 -17.03
N LEU A 18 39.34 -67.93 -18.00
CA LEU A 18 38.61 -67.53 -19.17
C LEU A 18 37.27 -66.89 -18.74
N PHE A 19 37.08 -65.58 -18.92
CA PHE A 19 35.80 -64.91 -18.72
C PHE A 19 35.09 -64.71 -20.06
N LEU A 20 34.04 -65.46 -20.24
CA LEU A 20 33.02 -65.35 -21.28
C LEU A 20 32.33 -64.00 -21.14
N ALA A 21 32.51 -63.12 -22.09
CA ALA A 21 31.78 -61.84 -22.11
C ALA A 21 30.34 -62.02 -22.55
N LEU A 22 29.43 -61.90 -21.62
CA LEU A 22 28.00 -61.76 -21.91
C LEU A 22 27.71 -60.30 -22.21
N ALA A 23 27.57 -59.95 -23.47
CA ALA A 23 27.11 -58.65 -23.92
C ALA A 23 25.62 -58.50 -23.65
N ALA A 24 25.25 -57.94 -22.48
CA ALA A 24 23.91 -57.47 -22.23
C ALA A 24 23.74 -56.12 -22.93
N GLY A 25 23.05 -56.13 -24.08
CA GLY A 25 22.70 -54.90 -24.78
C GLY A 25 21.75 -54.03 -23.93
N PHE A 26 22.30 -52.96 -23.38
CA PHE A 26 21.51 -51.89 -22.81
C PHE A 26 20.87 -51.09 -23.97
N VAL A 27 19.63 -51.39 -24.28
CA VAL A 27 18.82 -50.57 -25.16
C VAL A 27 18.53 -49.29 -24.41
N LEU A 28 19.31 -48.24 -24.71
CA LEU A 28 18.99 -46.86 -24.31
C LEU A 28 17.68 -46.46 -25.02
N ARG A 29 16.59 -46.59 -24.28
CA ARG A 29 15.29 -46.09 -24.72
C ARG A 29 15.35 -44.55 -24.61
N ALA A 30 15.54 -43.88 -25.73
CA ALA A 30 15.47 -42.44 -25.78
C ALA A 30 14.05 -42.03 -25.29
N GLN A 31 13.98 -41.34 -24.16
CA GLN A 31 12.76 -40.67 -23.76
C GLN A 31 12.44 -39.59 -24.81
N PRO A 32 11.18 -39.50 -25.25
CA PRO A 32 10.78 -38.40 -26.11
C PRO A 32 11.05 -37.09 -25.39
N PRO A 33 11.50 -36.01 -26.08
CA PRO A 33 11.71 -34.75 -25.46
C PRO A 33 10.38 -34.30 -24.82
N GLU A 34 10.45 -34.00 -23.52
CA GLU A 34 9.34 -33.31 -22.84
C GLU A 34 9.01 -32.05 -23.63
N PRO A 35 7.73 -31.77 -23.90
CA PRO A 35 7.35 -30.51 -24.52
C PRO A 35 7.94 -29.39 -23.67
N PRO A 36 8.44 -28.28 -24.29
CA PRO A 36 9.02 -27.20 -23.54
C PRO A 36 8.00 -26.77 -22.49
N GLY A 37 8.37 -26.98 -21.23
CA GLY A 37 7.53 -26.64 -20.10
C GLY A 37 7.08 -25.19 -20.30
N ALA A 38 5.78 -24.99 -20.41
CA ALA A 38 5.21 -23.68 -20.38
C ALA A 38 5.68 -23.03 -19.09
N THR A 39 6.74 -22.23 -19.17
CA THR A 39 7.14 -21.33 -18.11
C THR A 39 5.99 -20.35 -17.98
N PHE A 40 5.01 -20.68 -17.16
CA PHE A 40 4.07 -19.70 -16.68
C PHE A 40 4.89 -18.71 -15.85
N SER A 41 5.29 -17.62 -16.45
CA SER A 41 5.72 -16.46 -15.71
C SER A 41 4.50 -16.00 -14.92
N ALA A 42 4.42 -16.42 -13.66
CA ALA A 42 3.38 -16.03 -12.73
C ALA A 42 3.64 -14.59 -12.21
N ASN A 43 3.90 -13.65 -13.10
CA ASN A 43 3.66 -12.22 -12.85
C ASN A 43 2.18 -11.96 -13.11
N ALA A 44 1.32 -12.58 -12.34
CA ALA A 44 -0.05 -12.13 -12.25
C ALA A 44 -0.01 -10.87 -11.38
N ASP A 45 -0.24 -9.70 -12.00
CA ASP A 45 -0.40 -8.43 -11.30
C ASP A 45 -1.45 -8.61 -10.20
N LEU A 46 -0.99 -8.66 -8.95
CA LEU A 46 -1.89 -8.81 -7.81
C LEU A 46 -2.56 -7.47 -7.52
N VAL A 47 -3.87 -7.49 -7.50
CA VAL A 47 -4.66 -6.33 -7.04
C VAL A 47 -4.84 -6.45 -5.54
N LEU A 48 -4.23 -5.54 -4.78
CA LEU A 48 -4.35 -5.45 -3.34
C LEU A 48 -5.45 -4.45 -2.96
N LEU A 49 -6.30 -4.84 -2.04
CA LEU A 49 -7.39 -4.05 -1.49
C LEU A 49 -7.24 -3.95 0.02
N ASN A 50 -7.37 -2.74 0.55
CA ASN A 50 -7.58 -2.54 1.98
C ASN A 50 -9.08 -2.35 2.22
N ALA A 51 -9.68 -3.23 2.99
CA ALA A 51 -11.12 -3.22 3.27
C ALA A 51 -11.39 -2.94 4.75
N THR A 52 -12.19 -1.93 5.03
CA THR A 52 -12.72 -1.65 6.37
C THR A 52 -14.14 -2.21 6.46
N VAL A 53 -14.41 -3.05 7.44
CA VAL A 53 -15.75 -3.60 7.70
C VAL A 53 -16.30 -3.04 9.00
N ARG A 54 -17.49 -2.46 8.94
CA ARG A 54 -18.18 -1.86 10.09
C ARG A 54 -19.60 -2.35 10.20
N THR A 55 -20.06 -2.51 11.43
CA THR A 55 -21.49 -2.72 11.71
C THR A 55 -22.28 -1.45 11.38
N ARG A 56 -23.59 -1.56 11.23
CA ARG A 56 -24.49 -0.39 11.09
C ARG A 56 -24.38 0.60 12.26
N LYS A 57 -23.99 0.14 13.45
CA LYS A 57 -23.75 0.99 14.62
C LYS A 57 -22.40 1.68 14.62
N GLY A 58 -21.56 1.42 13.57
CA GLY A 58 -20.28 2.08 13.37
C GLY A 58 -19.08 1.40 14.03
N GLY A 59 -19.24 0.30 14.76
CA GLY A 59 -18.14 -0.49 15.31
C GLY A 59 -17.43 -1.29 14.21
N PHE A 60 -16.15 -1.59 14.39
CA PHE A 60 -15.43 -2.51 13.51
C PHE A 60 -15.93 -3.93 13.68
N VAL A 61 -15.88 -4.73 12.62
CA VAL A 61 -16.19 -6.16 12.63
C VAL A 61 -14.88 -6.94 12.61
N PRO A 62 -14.38 -7.40 13.76
CA PRO A 62 -13.17 -8.19 13.83
C PRO A 62 -13.46 -9.66 13.52
N GLY A 63 -12.41 -10.43 13.22
CA GLY A 63 -12.48 -11.90 13.20
C GLY A 63 -13.12 -12.50 11.96
N LEU A 64 -13.33 -11.72 10.89
CA LEU A 64 -13.76 -12.27 9.61
C LEU A 64 -12.62 -13.07 8.96
N ASP A 65 -12.98 -14.13 8.29
CA ASP A 65 -12.07 -14.99 7.54
C ASP A 65 -12.20 -14.76 6.02
N LYS A 66 -11.25 -15.29 5.24
CA LYS A 66 -11.25 -15.19 3.78
C LYS A 66 -12.58 -15.61 3.14
N THR A 67 -13.22 -16.64 3.68
CA THR A 67 -14.49 -17.19 3.20
C THR A 67 -15.69 -16.30 3.47
N ASP A 68 -15.52 -15.31 4.34
CA ASP A 68 -16.56 -14.33 4.65
C ASP A 68 -16.63 -13.20 3.61
N PHE A 69 -15.68 -13.14 2.68
CA PHE A 69 -15.57 -12.09 1.68
C PHE A 69 -15.85 -12.59 0.27
N GLU A 70 -16.58 -11.80 -0.49
CA GLU A 70 -16.73 -11.91 -1.93
C GLU A 70 -16.15 -10.66 -2.59
N VAL A 71 -15.25 -10.85 -3.57
CA VAL A 71 -14.67 -9.78 -4.38
C VAL A 71 -15.20 -9.88 -5.80
N LEU A 72 -15.72 -8.78 -6.32
CA LEU A 72 -16.20 -8.68 -7.69
C LEU A 72 -15.38 -7.61 -8.43
N GLU A 73 -14.89 -7.95 -9.62
CA GLU A 73 -14.28 -7.00 -10.57
C GLU A 73 -15.17 -6.92 -11.80
N ASP A 74 -15.69 -5.73 -12.11
CA ASP A 74 -16.68 -5.50 -13.18
C ASP A 74 -17.88 -6.47 -13.11
N GLY A 75 -18.28 -6.83 -11.88
CA GLY A 75 -19.38 -7.77 -11.63
C GLY A 75 -18.98 -9.26 -11.71
N VAL A 76 -17.72 -9.58 -12.05
CA VAL A 76 -17.21 -10.95 -12.14
C VAL A 76 -16.54 -11.34 -10.82
N PRO A 77 -16.95 -12.46 -10.17
CA PRO A 77 -16.32 -12.95 -8.95
C PRO A 77 -14.83 -13.26 -9.14
N GLN A 78 -14.00 -12.84 -8.18
CA GLN A 78 -12.56 -13.03 -8.17
C GLN A 78 -12.14 -13.99 -7.06
N THR A 79 -11.13 -14.83 -7.33
CA THR A 79 -10.58 -15.73 -6.31
C THR A 79 -9.58 -14.97 -5.44
N ILE A 80 -9.90 -14.83 -4.15
CA ILE A 80 -9.00 -14.22 -3.17
C ILE A 80 -7.78 -15.14 -2.99
N ARG A 81 -6.58 -14.64 -3.22
CA ARG A 81 -5.31 -15.35 -3.07
C ARG A 81 -4.56 -14.95 -1.81
N ILE A 82 -4.58 -13.67 -1.47
CA ILE A 82 -3.98 -13.11 -0.26
C ILE A 82 -5.10 -12.63 0.66
N PHE A 83 -4.99 -12.98 1.94
CA PHE A 83 -5.88 -12.48 2.97
C PHE A 83 -5.09 -12.30 4.27
N GLN A 84 -5.07 -11.07 4.77
CA GLN A 84 -4.38 -10.71 5.99
C GLN A 84 -5.30 -9.85 6.84
N ARG A 85 -5.35 -10.14 8.13
CA ARG A 85 -6.13 -9.40 9.14
C ARG A 85 -5.27 -8.92 10.31
N GLN A 86 -3.95 -9.02 10.19
CA GLN A 86 -3.03 -8.60 11.24
C GLN A 86 -2.67 -7.14 11.09
N ASP A 87 -2.34 -6.51 12.20
CA ASP A 87 -1.76 -5.17 12.23
C ASP A 87 -0.34 -5.22 11.63
N ALA A 88 -0.26 -5.06 10.31
CA ALA A 88 0.99 -5.00 9.58
C ALA A 88 1.46 -3.54 9.45
N PRO A 89 2.79 -3.30 9.37
CA PRO A 89 3.33 -1.96 9.15
C PRO A 89 2.72 -1.26 7.94
N VAL A 90 2.51 0.05 8.06
CA VAL A 90 1.91 0.91 7.02
C VAL A 90 2.86 2.05 6.70
N ALA A 91 2.99 2.39 5.41
CA ALA A 91 3.62 3.63 5.01
C ALA A 91 2.57 4.75 5.01
N ILE A 92 2.83 5.84 5.74
CA ILE A 92 1.86 6.89 6.00
C ILE A 92 2.46 8.25 5.66
N GLY A 93 1.80 8.97 4.74
CA GLY A 93 2.08 10.38 4.47
C GLY A 93 1.08 11.27 5.19
N LEU A 94 1.56 12.28 5.91
CA LEU A 94 0.76 13.37 6.45
C LEU A 94 0.97 14.58 5.54
N VAL A 95 -0.08 15.04 4.85
CA VAL A 95 -0.09 16.23 4.00
C VAL A 95 -0.79 17.34 4.76
N VAL A 96 -0.04 18.34 5.19
CA VAL A 96 -0.49 19.37 6.14
C VAL A 96 -0.47 20.74 5.48
N ASP A 97 -1.62 21.37 5.48
CA ASP A 97 -1.84 22.69 4.92
C ASP A 97 -1.37 23.80 5.88
N HIS A 98 -0.39 24.57 5.44
CA HIS A 98 0.16 25.73 6.13
C HIS A 98 -0.24 27.07 5.47
N SER A 99 -1.29 27.07 4.63
CA SER A 99 -1.81 28.29 3.99
C SER A 99 -2.33 29.33 4.99
N GLY A 100 -2.61 30.52 4.49
CA GLY A 100 -3.07 31.64 5.32
C GLY A 100 -4.39 31.35 6.02
N SER A 101 -5.34 30.65 5.39
CA SER A 101 -6.65 30.26 5.93
C SER A 101 -6.53 29.27 7.10
N MET A 102 -5.47 28.45 7.11
CA MET A 102 -5.21 27.46 8.15
C MET A 102 -4.50 28.03 9.38
N ARG A 103 -3.97 29.26 9.30
CA ARG A 103 -3.20 29.90 10.38
C ARG A 103 -3.93 29.94 11.73
N PRO A 104 -5.23 30.25 11.82
CA PRO A 104 -5.95 30.23 13.11
C PRO A 104 -6.01 28.85 13.75
N LYS A 105 -6.00 27.78 12.93
CA LYS A 105 -6.18 26.36 13.32
C LYS A 105 -4.86 25.64 13.61
N ARG A 106 -3.70 26.32 13.44
CA ARG A 106 -2.35 25.73 13.44
C ARG A 106 -2.01 24.86 14.65
N HIS A 107 -2.42 25.29 15.86
CA HIS A 107 -2.12 24.58 17.10
C HIS A 107 -2.85 23.23 17.16
N ASP A 108 -4.11 23.22 16.76
CA ASP A 108 -4.94 22.00 16.80
C ASP A 108 -4.54 21.03 15.69
N VAL A 109 -4.16 21.55 14.51
CA VAL A 109 -3.62 20.74 13.41
C VAL A 109 -2.31 20.06 13.83
N ALA A 110 -1.38 20.81 14.43
CA ALA A 110 -0.13 20.26 14.93
C ALA A 110 -0.37 19.22 16.03
N ALA A 111 -1.25 19.51 17.00
CA ALA A 111 -1.62 18.60 18.08
C ALA A 111 -2.25 17.30 17.54
N ALA A 112 -3.13 17.42 16.53
CA ALA A 112 -3.77 16.27 15.89
C ALA A 112 -2.81 15.41 15.10
N ALA A 113 -1.90 16.00 14.33
CA ALA A 113 -0.87 15.28 13.61
C ALA A 113 0.05 14.51 14.58
N LEU A 114 0.43 15.13 15.72
CA LEU A 114 1.21 14.47 16.75
C LEU A 114 0.43 13.37 17.47
N ALA A 115 -0.85 13.57 17.75
CA ALA A 115 -1.70 12.54 18.35
C ALA A 115 -1.78 11.32 17.42
N PHE A 116 -1.93 11.54 16.10
CA PHE A 116 -1.89 10.47 15.12
C PHE A 116 -0.55 9.72 15.15
N VAL A 117 0.58 10.43 15.09
CA VAL A 117 1.92 9.82 15.14
C VAL A 117 2.12 8.97 16.40
N ARG A 118 1.67 9.44 17.56
CA ARG A 118 1.79 8.73 18.85
C ARG A 118 0.89 7.49 18.93
N SER A 119 -0.25 7.47 18.23
CA SER A 119 -1.18 6.33 18.20
C SER A 119 -0.85 5.33 17.08
N SER A 120 0.17 5.60 16.28
CA SER A 120 0.63 4.73 15.21
C SER A 120 1.56 3.61 15.71
N ASN A 121 1.70 2.54 14.90
CA ASN A 121 2.58 1.42 15.23
C ASN A 121 4.05 1.87 15.14
N PRO A 122 4.94 1.49 16.08
CA PRO A 122 6.38 1.81 16.01
C PRO A 122 7.09 1.29 14.75
N GLN A 123 6.49 0.35 14.02
CA GLN A 123 7.02 -0.18 12.76
C GLN A 123 6.50 0.56 11.52
N ASP A 124 5.60 1.54 11.68
CA ASP A 124 5.12 2.34 10.57
C ASP A 124 6.23 3.23 10.02
N GLN A 125 6.18 3.45 8.71
CA GLN A 125 7.04 4.37 8.01
C GLN A 125 6.28 5.65 7.71
N MET A 126 6.63 6.77 8.33
CA MET A 126 5.90 8.02 8.15
C MET A 126 6.76 9.12 7.55
N PHE A 127 6.11 10.03 6.85
CA PHE A 127 6.69 11.28 6.39
C PHE A 127 5.65 12.40 6.42
N ILE A 128 6.13 13.63 6.35
CA ILE A 128 5.31 14.84 6.33
C ILE A 128 5.56 15.62 5.07
N VAL A 129 4.49 16.00 4.41
CA VAL A 129 4.47 17.00 3.34
C VAL A 129 3.81 18.24 3.90
N ASN A 130 4.57 19.30 4.06
CA ASN A 130 4.06 20.61 4.40
C ASN A 130 3.82 21.39 3.11
N PHE A 131 2.72 22.10 3.02
CA PHE A 131 2.48 22.94 1.87
C PHE A 131 1.77 24.24 2.23
N ASN A 132 2.07 25.26 1.44
CA ASN A 132 1.34 26.49 1.29
C ASN A 132 1.34 26.84 -0.21
N GLY A 133 1.84 27.98 -0.67
CA GLY A 133 2.12 28.21 -2.09
C GLY A 133 3.25 27.35 -2.67
N HIS A 134 3.96 26.62 -1.83
CA HIS A 134 5.04 25.71 -2.18
C HIS A 134 4.92 24.39 -1.41
N VAL A 135 5.42 23.31 -1.99
CA VAL A 135 5.42 21.98 -1.37
C VAL A 135 6.82 21.67 -0.85
N SER A 136 6.91 21.15 0.37
CA SER A 136 8.16 20.73 0.98
C SER A 136 7.98 19.45 1.82
N PHE A 137 9.00 18.57 1.81
CA PHE A 137 9.06 17.45 2.74
C PHE A 137 9.65 17.94 4.06
N GLY A 138 9.01 17.58 5.18
CA GLY A 138 9.46 18.00 6.50
C GLY A 138 10.68 17.26 7.01
N LEU A 139 10.91 16.02 6.54
CA LEU A 139 12.10 15.23 6.86
C LEU A 139 13.30 15.66 6.00
N PRO A 140 14.55 15.50 6.49
CA PRO A 140 15.75 15.74 5.69
C PRO A 140 15.77 14.92 4.40
N PRO A 141 16.37 15.41 3.30
CA PRO A 141 16.42 14.69 2.02
C PRO A 141 17.06 13.31 2.09
N THR A 142 17.91 13.06 3.07
CA THR A 142 18.57 11.77 3.32
C THR A 142 17.70 10.75 4.05
N GLN A 143 16.54 11.18 4.56
CA GLN A 143 15.60 10.36 5.32
C GLN A 143 14.20 10.43 4.72
N LEU A 144 13.85 9.43 3.93
CA LEU A 144 12.56 9.39 3.25
C LEU A 144 11.38 9.17 4.21
N PHE A 145 11.60 8.35 5.25
CA PHE A 145 10.60 7.97 6.23
C PHE A 145 11.19 7.99 7.64
N SER A 146 10.34 8.14 8.65
CA SER A 146 10.68 8.06 10.07
C SER A 146 9.57 7.35 10.85
N ALA A 147 9.94 6.64 11.91
CA ALA A 147 9.02 6.17 12.95
C ALA A 147 9.17 6.99 14.25
N SER A 148 10.09 7.97 14.27
CA SER A 148 10.37 8.78 15.45
C SER A 148 9.36 9.91 15.61
N PRO A 149 8.56 9.95 16.70
CA PRO A 149 7.64 11.04 16.96
C PRO A 149 8.35 12.41 17.03
N ALA A 150 9.56 12.48 17.59
CA ALA A 150 10.31 13.72 17.68
C ALA A 150 10.71 14.25 16.31
N SER A 151 11.24 13.37 15.42
CA SER A 151 11.59 13.76 14.05
C SER A 151 10.37 14.23 13.24
N LEU A 152 9.21 13.62 13.48
CA LEU A 152 7.96 14.00 12.78
C LEU A 152 7.35 15.29 13.37
N GLU A 153 7.54 15.54 14.67
CA GLU A 153 7.20 16.83 15.31
C GLU A 153 8.04 17.96 14.75
N ASP A 154 9.35 17.78 14.65
CA ASP A 154 10.24 18.76 14.02
C ASP A 154 9.88 19.00 12.57
N ALA A 155 9.53 17.95 11.84
CA ALA A 155 9.11 17.99 10.44
C ALA A 155 7.83 18.85 10.22
N LEU A 156 6.92 18.91 11.18
CA LEU A 156 5.70 19.75 11.12
C LEU A 156 6.00 21.24 11.31
N ASN A 157 7.03 21.57 12.08
CA ASN A 157 7.25 22.93 12.56
C ASN A 157 8.10 23.80 11.62
N GLY A 158 8.61 23.23 10.51
CA GLY A 158 9.58 23.87 9.63
C GLY A 158 9.05 24.91 8.64
N VAL A 159 7.72 25.07 8.50
CA VAL A 159 7.11 25.90 7.46
C VAL A 159 6.21 26.98 8.06
N PRO A 160 6.31 28.25 7.60
CA PRO A 160 5.45 29.33 8.08
C PRO A 160 3.99 29.13 7.61
N TRP A 161 3.06 29.47 8.50
CA TRP A 161 1.61 29.44 8.24
C TRP A 161 1.17 30.70 7.51
N SER A 162 1.35 30.73 6.21
CA SER A 162 1.03 31.91 5.38
C SER A 162 1.06 31.55 3.89
N GLY A 163 0.48 32.42 3.06
CA GLY A 163 0.56 32.33 1.62
C GLY A 163 -0.62 31.59 0.98
N ARG A 164 -0.41 31.20 -0.28
CA ARG A 164 -1.36 30.52 -1.16
C ARG A 164 -1.42 29.02 -0.83
N THR A 165 -2.18 28.23 -1.60
CA THR A 165 -2.46 26.84 -1.33
C THR A 165 -2.17 25.97 -2.57
N ALA A 166 -1.14 25.13 -2.51
CA ALA A 166 -0.74 24.18 -3.57
C ALA A 166 -1.13 22.74 -3.17
N LEU A 167 -2.41 22.50 -2.91
CA LEU A 167 -2.94 21.22 -2.40
C LEU A 167 -2.73 20.07 -3.38
N TYR A 168 -3.00 20.29 -4.68
CA TYR A 168 -2.87 19.22 -5.68
C TYR A 168 -1.41 18.78 -5.82
N ASP A 169 -0.48 19.72 -5.85
CA ASP A 169 0.96 19.43 -5.91
C ASP A 169 1.41 18.67 -4.66
N ALA A 170 0.91 19.04 -3.47
CA ALA A 170 1.24 18.38 -2.21
C ALA A 170 0.72 16.93 -2.16
N ILE A 171 -0.51 16.68 -2.61
CA ILE A 171 -1.06 15.32 -2.69
C ILE A 171 -0.25 14.49 -3.70
N ALA A 172 0.05 15.03 -4.87
CA ALA A 172 0.85 14.33 -5.89
C ALA A 172 2.25 13.96 -5.34
N ALA A 173 2.91 14.88 -4.65
CA ALA A 173 4.21 14.64 -4.00
C ALA A 173 4.11 13.53 -2.92
N GLY A 174 3.07 13.58 -2.09
CA GLY A 174 2.81 12.55 -1.07
C GLY A 174 2.59 11.16 -1.66
N LEU A 175 1.78 11.07 -2.72
CA LEU A 175 1.52 9.80 -3.43
C LEU A 175 2.80 9.27 -4.11
N THR A 176 3.61 10.13 -4.69
CA THR A 176 4.91 9.77 -5.27
C THR A 176 5.84 9.20 -4.20
N ARG A 177 5.97 9.86 -3.04
CA ARG A 177 6.78 9.38 -1.91
C ARG A 177 6.29 8.02 -1.40
N LEU A 178 4.98 7.78 -1.34
CA LEU A 178 4.43 6.47 -1.00
C LEU A 178 4.78 5.39 -2.03
N GLY A 179 5.14 5.74 -3.24
CA GLY A 179 5.67 4.82 -4.25
C GLY A 179 7.07 4.31 -3.94
N GLU A 180 7.85 5.02 -3.12
CA GLU A 180 9.25 4.71 -2.81
C GLU A 180 9.42 3.70 -1.66
N THR A 181 8.34 3.33 -0.96
CA THR A 181 8.37 2.30 0.09
C THR A 181 8.14 0.90 -0.48
N SER A 182 8.76 -0.10 0.16
CA SER A 182 8.49 -1.53 -0.08
C SER A 182 7.25 -2.04 0.66
N LEU A 183 6.65 -1.24 1.55
CA LEU A 183 5.45 -1.65 2.27
C LEU A 183 4.24 -1.67 1.33
N GLU A 184 3.47 -2.75 1.38
CA GLU A 184 2.26 -2.92 0.56
C GLU A 184 1.10 -2.03 1.03
N ARG A 185 1.00 -1.82 2.35
CA ARG A 185 -0.04 -0.98 2.95
C ARG A 185 0.41 0.47 2.96
N LYS A 186 -0.38 1.32 2.32
CA LYS A 186 -0.08 2.74 2.13
C LYS A 186 -1.29 3.60 2.50
N ALA A 187 -1.07 4.66 3.23
CA ALA A 187 -2.09 5.63 3.58
C ALA A 187 -1.60 7.06 3.40
N LEU A 188 -2.47 7.95 2.97
CA LEU A 188 -2.23 9.39 2.91
C LEU A 188 -3.30 10.10 3.74
N ILE A 189 -2.89 10.98 4.65
CA ILE A 189 -3.80 11.77 5.46
C ILE A 189 -3.62 13.23 5.06
N VAL A 190 -4.67 13.82 4.52
CA VAL A 190 -4.67 15.21 4.04
C VAL A 190 -5.46 16.07 5.02
N ILE A 191 -4.82 17.09 5.57
CA ILE A 191 -5.43 18.05 6.50
C ILE A 191 -5.41 19.41 5.81
N SER A 192 -6.56 19.91 5.37
CA SER A 192 -6.71 21.14 4.59
C SER A 192 -8.17 21.61 4.60
N ASP A 193 -8.45 22.81 4.17
CA ASP A 193 -9.79 23.29 3.82
C ASP A 193 -10.22 22.90 2.38
N GLY A 194 -9.32 22.28 1.61
CA GLY A 194 -9.57 21.77 0.27
C GLY A 194 -9.40 22.82 -0.84
N GLY A 195 -9.08 24.06 -0.54
CA GLY A 195 -8.77 25.09 -1.53
C GLY A 195 -7.49 24.77 -2.30
N ASP A 196 -7.43 25.19 -3.55
CA ASP A 196 -6.21 25.14 -4.38
C ASP A 196 -6.15 26.36 -5.30
N ASN A 197 -5.08 27.15 -5.18
CA ASN A 197 -4.90 28.33 -6.00
C ASN A 197 -3.44 28.58 -6.41
N ALA A 198 -2.56 27.58 -6.17
CA ALA A 198 -1.13 27.68 -6.48
C ALA A 198 -0.52 26.44 -7.14
N SER A 199 -1.24 25.32 -7.25
CA SER A 199 -0.72 24.10 -7.84
C SER A 199 -0.49 24.19 -9.35
N HIS A 200 0.46 23.40 -9.84
CA HIS A 200 0.67 23.14 -11.26
C HIS A 200 -0.18 21.96 -11.75
N HIS A 201 -0.42 20.99 -10.87
CA HIS A 201 -1.31 19.87 -11.17
C HIS A 201 -2.77 20.32 -11.21
N GLN A 202 -3.56 19.64 -12.04
CA GLN A 202 -5.01 19.82 -12.12
C GLN A 202 -5.72 18.77 -11.24
N ARG A 203 -6.94 19.12 -10.80
CA ARG A 203 -7.79 18.23 -9.99
C ARG A 203 -7.86 16.81 -10.54
N GLN A 204 -8.11 16.63 -11.85
CA GLN A 204 -8.24 15.32 -12.45
C GLN A 204 -6.95 14.51 -12.39
N GLN A 205 -5.80 15.15 -12.56
CA GLN A 205 -4.49 14.48 -12.46
C GLN A 205 -4.25 13.91 -11.08
N VAL A 206 -4.64 14.63 -10.03
CA VAL A 206 -4.51 14.17 -8.64
C VAL A 206 -5.48 13.01 -8.34
N LEU A 207 -6.71 13.07 -8.84
CA LEU A 207 -7.67 11.97 -8.70
C LEU A 207 -7.19 10.70 -9.42
N ASP A 208 -6.62 10.84 -10.61
CA ASP A 208 -6.04 9.72 -11.35
C ASP A 208 -4.81 9.15 -10.64
N ALA A 209 -3.97 10.01 -10.05
CA ALA A 209 -2.84 9.59 -9.23
C ALA A 209 -3.31 8.83 -7.98
N ALA A 210 -4.36 9.30 -7.31
CA ALA A 210 -4.96 8.63 -6.16
C ALA A 210 -5.44 7.21 -6.51
N VAL A 211 -6.14 7.05 -7.66
CA VAL A 211 -6.60 5.73 -8.13
C VAL A 211 -5.44 4.79 -8.43
N ARG A 212 -4.35 5.31 -9.05
CA ARG A 212 -3.17 4.48 -9.43
C ARG A 212 -2.28 4.10 -8.25
N SER A 213 -2.19 4.95 -7.23
CA SER A 213 -1.26 4.75 -6.10
C SER A 213 -1.57 3.52 -5.24
N GLY A 214 -2.83 3.06 -5.22
CA GLY A 214 -3.30 2.02 -4.32
C GLY A 214 -3.32 2.43 -2.84
N ALA A 215 -2.91 3.66 -2.51
CA ALA A 215 -2.95 4.20 -1.15
C ALA A 215 -4.38 4.52 -0.73
N VAL A 216 -4.70 4.29 0.54
CA VAL A 216 -5.96 4.74 1.15
C VAL A 216 -5.81 6.19 1.57
N ILE A 217 -6.67 7.08 1.08
CA ILE A 217 -6.59 8.51 1.38
C ILE A 217 -7.68 8.89 2.38
N TYR A 218 -7.25 9.39 3.53
CA TYR A 218 -8.12 10.04 4.52
C TYR A 218 -7.99 11.54 4.38
N THR A 219 -9.10 12.25 4.45
CA THR A 219 -9.09 13.71 4.41
C THR A 219 -9.77 14.29 5.64
N ILE A 220 -9.19 15.33 6.19
CA ILE A 220 -9.72 16.10 7.31
C ILE A 220 -9.93 17.53 6.80
N GLY A 221 -11.19 17.88 6.55
CA GLY A 221 -11.58 19.18 6.02
C GLY A 221 -11.89 20.16 7.14
N LEU A 222 -11.11 21.24 7.22
CA LEU A 222 -11.23 22.27 8.26
C LEU A 222 -11.79 23.57 7.66
N PHE A 223 -13.08 23.63 7.49
CA PHE A 223 -13.77 24.71 6.81
C PHE A 223 -13.98 25.94 7.70
N ASP A 224 -13.97 27.10 7.06
CA ASP A 224 -14.40 28.36 7.63
C ASP A 224 -15.65 28.83 6.84
N PRO A 225 -16.79 29.09 7.51
CA PRO A 225 -17.99 29.51 6.82
C PRO A 225 -17.84 30.79 5.97
N ASP A 226 -16.89 31.64 6.33
CA ASP A 226 -16.63 32.95 5.67
C ASP A 226 -15.64 32.84 4.50
N ASP A 227 -14.98 31.67 4.32
CA ASP A 227 -14.03 31.45 3.23
C ASP A 227 -14.69 30.74 2.04
N THR A 228 -14.59 31.33 0.87
CA THR A 228 -15.19 30.85 -0.39
C THR A 228 -14.25 29.98 -1.23
N ASP A 229 -12.96 29.92 -0.88
CA ASP A 229 -11.93 29.18 -1.64
C ASP A 229 -11.74 27.74 -1.10
N GLN A 230 -12.84 27.09 -0.71
CA GLN A 230 -12.85 25.76 -0.11
C GLN A 230 -13.47 24.73 -1.05
N ASP A 231 -12.91 23.50 -1.09
CA ASP A 231 -13.47 22.42 -1.89
C ASP A 231 -13.70 21.13 -1.08
N PRO A 232 -14.80 21.06 -0.30
CA PRO A 232 -15.18 19.83 0.39
C PRO A 232 -15.51 18.68 -0.57
N GLY A 233 -15.86 18.99 -1.82
CA GLY A 233 -16.15 18.02 -2.87
C GLY A 233 -14.92 17.24 -3.27
N LEU A 234 -13.78 17.92 -3.46
CA LEU A 234 -12.49 17.27 -3.73
C LEU A 234 -12.08 16.31 -2.61
N LEU A 235 -12.11 16.79 -1.36
CA LEU A 235 -11.71 15.99 -0.20
C LEU A 235 -12.56 14.71 -0.07
N LYS A 236 -13.87 14.82 -0.28
CA LYS A 236 -14.77 13.65 -0.32
C LYS A 236 -14.44 12.71 -1.46
N GLN A 237 -14.18 13.24 -2.65
CA GLN A 237 -13.89 12.46 -3.85
C GLN A 237 -12.57 11.69 -3.72
N LEU A 238 -11.50 12.31 -3.22
CA LEU A 238 -10.20 11.67 -2.96
C LEU A 238 -10.35 10.48 -2.01
N ALA A 239 -11.04 10.70 -0.89
CA ALA A 239 -11.31 9.64 0.06
C ALA A 239 -12.13 8.50 -0.55
N GLN A 240 -13.18 8.81 -1.31
CA GLN A 240 -14.07 7.82 -1.91
C GLN A 240 -13.37 6.93 -2.93
N VAL A 241 -12.59 7.51 -3.86
CA VAL A 241 -11.93 6.73 -4.93
C VAL A 241 -10.86 5.79 -4.38
N SER A 242 -10.21 6.17 -3.27
CA SER A 242 -9.14 5.42 -2.62
C SER A 242 -9.60 4.39 -1.58
N GLY A 243 -10.89 4.41 -1.20
CA GLY A 243 -11.43 3.56 -0.13
C GLY A 243 -11.21 4.11 1.29
N GLY A 244 -10.79 5.35 1.41
CA GLY A 244 -10.67 6.06 2.67
C GLY A 244 -11.95 6.78 3.08
N ARG A 245 -11.81 7.78 3.93
CA ARG A 245 -12.93 8.55 4.48
C ARG A 245 -12.59 10.02 4.61
N ALA A 246 -13.57 10.87 4.27
CA ALA A 246 -13.51 12.30 4.56
C ALA A 246 -14.15 12.58 5.92
N PHE A 247 -13.44 13.32 6.75
CA PHE A 247 -13.91 13.83 8.03
C PHE A 247 -14.02 15.34 7.91
N LEU A 248 -15.13 15.88 8.34
CA LEU A 248 -15.44 17.30 8.26
C LEU A 248 -15.85 17.78 9.67
N PRO A 249 -14.88 17.90 10.60
CA PRO A 249 -15.16 18.36 11.95
C PRO A 249 -15.74 19.78 11.90
N ARG A 250 -16.69 20.06 12.76
CA ARG A 250 -17.32 21.37 12.88
C ARG A 250 -16.48 22.34 13.71
N GLU A 251 -15.77 21.77 14.67
CA GLU A 251 -14.92 22.51 15.60
C GLU A 251 -13.51 21.93 15.61
N THR A 252 -12.54 22.79 15.79
CA THR A 252 -11.11 22.44 15.78
C THR A 252 -10.72 21.38 16.85
N PRO A 253 -11.29 21.37 18.07
CA PRO A 253 -10.99 20.32 19.05
C PRO A 253 -11.39 18.90 18.63
N GLU A 254 -12.27 18.76 17.64
CA GLU A 254 -12.66 17.46 17.11
C GLU A 254 -11.57 16.79 16.24
N ILE A 255 -10.53 17.53 15.86
CA ILE A 255 -9.48 17.04 14.94
C ILE A 255 -8.67 15.90 15.59
N VAL A 256 -8.31 16.03 16.87
CA VAL A 256 -7.56 15.00 17.61
C VAL A 256 -8.32 13.68 17.65
N PRO A 257 -9.60 13.62 18.09
CA PRO A 257 -10.40 12.39 18.01
C PRO A 257 -10.54 11.83 16.60
N VAL A 258 -10.59 12.67 15.58
CA VAL A 258 -10.62 12.23 14.17
C VAL A 258 -9.31 11.52 13.80
N CYS A 259 -8.17 12.08 14.16
CA CYS A 259 -6.87 11.49 13.89
C CYS A 259 -6.70 10.13 14.59
N GLU A 260 -7.10 10.01 15.86
CA GLU A 260 -7.11 8.75 16.60
C GLU A 260 -8.00 7.70 15.92
N ARG A 261 -9.19 8.12 15.46
CA ARG A 261 -10.11 7.24 14.73
C ARG A 261 -9.53 6.78 13.39
N ILE A 262 -8.77 7.62 12.68
CA ILE A 262 -8.08 7.24 11.44
C ILE A 262 -7.00 6.20 11.77
N ALA A 263 -6.19 6.41 12.82
CA ALA A 263 -5.20 5.46 13.26
C ALA A 263 -5.82 4.11 13.62
N GLU A 264 -6.92 4.11 14.39
CA GLU A 264 -7.67 2.91 14.72
C GLU A 264 -8.22 2.21 13.47
N GLU A 265 -8.74 2.96 12.50
CA GLU A 265 -9.26 2.41 11.25
C GLU A 265 -8.19 1.74 10.43
N ILE A 266 -7.01 2.35 10.30
CA ILE A 266 -5.86 1.77 9.61
C ILE A 266 -5.45 0.42 10.24
N ARG A 267 -5.52 0.28 11.58
CA ARG A 267 -5.21 -0.98 12.28
C ARG A 267 -6.24 -2.09 12.04
N ASN A 268 -7.51 -1.73 11.82
CA ASN A 268 -8.62 -2.67 11.70
C ASN A 268 -9.00 -2.98 10.23
N GLN A 269 -8.10 -2.76 9.28
CA GLN A 269 -8.32 -3.10 7.88
C GLN A 269 -7.96 -4.56 7.57
N TYR A 270 -8.73 -5.17 6.69
CA TYR A 270 -8.40 -6.44 6.04
C TYR A 270 -7.65 -6.14 4.74
N THR A 271 -6.52 -6.80 4.52
CA THR A 271 -5.82 -6.78 3.23
C THR A 271 -6.23 -7.99 2.42
N ILE A 272 -6.81 -7.75 1.25
CA ILE A 272 -7.34 -8.76 0.35
C ILE A 272 -6.59 -8.64 -0.97
N GLY A 273 -6.00 -9.75 -1.46
CA GLY A 273 -5.32 -9.79 -2.75
C GLY A 273 -5.93 -10.82 -3.69
N TYR A 274 -6.10 -10.46 -4.96
CA TYR A 274 -6.53 -11.37 -6.01
C TYR A 274 -5.76 -11.11 -7.30
N ALA A 275 -5.63 -12.13 -8.14
CA ALA A 275 -5.16 -11.98 -9.51
C ALA A 275 -6.38 -11.81 -10.42
N PRO A 276 -6.47 -10.73 -11.21
CA PRO A 276 -7.59 -10.50 -12.10
C PRO A 276 -7.80 -11.68 -13.05
N ALA A 277 -9.04 -12.13 -13.20
CA ALA A 277 -9.40 -13.21 -14.12
C ALA A 277 -9.21 -12.80 -15.60
N LYS A 278 -9.30 -11.49 -15.89
CA LYS A 278 -9.02 -10.94 -17.21
C LYS A 278 -7.64 -10.28 -17.19
N PRO A 279 -6.76 -10.59 -18.18
CA PRO A 279 -5.46 -9.93 -18.27
C PRO A 279 -5.63 -8.41 -18.46
N PRO A 280 -4.57 -7.61 -18.16
CA PRO A 280 -4.54 -6.20 -18.50
C PRO A 280 -4.77 -6.03 -20.01
N GLY A 281 -5.73 -5.19 -20.36
CA GLY A 281 -6.02 -4.82 -21.75
C GLY A 281 -5.63 -3.38 -22.01
N ASP A 282 -6.46 -2.66 -22.78
CA ASP A 282 -6.34 -1.21 -22.91
C ASP A 282 -6.52 -0.55 -21.54
N CYS A 283 -5.79 0.56 -21.31
CA CYS A 283 -5.88 1.31 -20.05
C CYS A 283 -7.32 1.76 -19.77
N HIS A 284 -8.02 1.02 -18.94
CA HIS A 284 -9.40 1.34 -18.56
C HIS A 284 -9.61 1.15 -17.05
N PHE A 285 -10.62 1.82 -16.52
CA PHE A 285 -11.00 1.71 -15.13
C PHE A 285 -11.78 0.42 -14.89
N ARG A 286 -11.31 -0.43 -13.97
CA ARG A 286 -11.99 -1.64 -13.51
C ARG A 286 -12.65 -1.37 -12.17
N ARG A 287 -13.95 -1.59 -12.10
CA ARG A 287 -14.74 -1.38 -10.88
C ARG A 287 -14.56 -2.55 -9.93
N ILE A 288 -14.34 -2.25 -8.65
CA ILE A 288 -14.25 -3.24 -7.58
C ILE A 288 -15.45 -3.12 -6.65
N GLN A 289 -15.97 -4.26 -6.24
CA GLN A 289 -16.95 -4.36 -5.17
C GLN A 289 -16.53 -5.49 -4.23
N VAL A 290 -16.49 -5.20 -2.92
CA VAL A 290 -16.26 -6.19 -1.88
C VAL A 290 -17.52 -6.30 -1.03
N ARG A 291 -17.95 -7.53 -0.77
CA ARG A 291 -19.11 -7.84 0.08
C ARG A 291 -18.66 -8.77 1.20
N VAL A 292 -19.33 -8.67 2.34
CA VAL A 292 -19.22 -9.64 3.44
C VAL A 292 -20.48 -10.50 3.43
N THR A 293 -20.28 -11.82 3.33
CA THR A 293 -21.34 -12.82 3.22
C THR A 293 -21.59 -13.57 4.54
N ALA A 294 -20.78 -13.28 5.58
CA ALA A 294 -20.80 -14.02 6.85
C ALA A 294 -22.00 -13.78 7.74
N ARG A 295 -22.34 -14.84 8.39
CA ARG A 295 -23.05 -15.08 9.66
C ARG A 295 -23.86 -13.90 10.23
N GLY A 296 -25.04 -13.65 9.68
CA GLY A 296 -26.04 -12.80 10.31
C GLY A 296 -25.91 -11.30 10.08
N GLY A 297 -24.95 -10.87 9.29
CA GLY A 297 -24.65 -9.48 9.01
C GLY A 297 -25.19 -8.96 7.67
N SER A 298 -26.47 -9.15 7.36
CA SER A 298 -27.07 -8.50 6.17
C SER A 298 -27.12 -6.96 6.30
N GLY A 299 -26.03 -6.34 6.77
CA GLY A 299 -25.97 -4.93 7.03
C GLY A 299 -24.62 -4.36 7.37
N ASP A 300 -23.56 -5.17 7.32
CA ASP A 300 -22.21 -4.66 7.51
C ASP A 300 -21.80 -3.81 6.32
N LEU A 301 -21.19 -2.65 6.63
CA LEU A 301 -20.73 -1.70 5.64
C LEU A 301 -19.27 -2.02 5.32
N VAL A 302 -19.01 -2.43 4.09
CA VAL A 302 -17.66 -2.63 3.58
C VAL A 302 -17.21 -1.40 2.81
N ARG A 303 -16.03 -0.87 3.14
CA ARG A 303 -15.41 0.23 2.42
C ARG A 303 -14.03 -0.20 1.91
N THR A 304 -13.81 -0.01 0.63
CA THR A 304 -12.55 -0.23 -0.07
C THR A 304 -12.49 0.72 -1.27
N ARG A 305 -11.37 0.78 -2.00
CA ARG A 305 -11.30 1.55 -3.23
C ARG A 305 -12.36 1.11 -4.24
N THR A 306 -12.86 2.05 -5.02
CA THR A 306 -13.96 1.80 -5.98
C THR A 306 -13.50 1.06 -7.24
N GLY A 307 -12.19 1.03 -7.49
CA GLY A 307 -11.58 0.39 -8.66
C GLY A 307 -10.12 0.78 -8.84
N TYR A 308 -9.57 0.43 -9.98
CA TYR A 308 -8.22 0.77 -10.39
C TYR A 308 -8.12 0.89 -11.91
N ILE A 309 -7.05 1.53 -12.39
CA ILE A 309 -6.76 1.61 -13.83
C ILE A 309 -5.87 0.43 -14.19
N SER A 310 -6.38 -0.48 -15.03
CA SER A 310 -5.65 -1.63 -15.53
C SER A 310 -5.01 -1.25 -16.87
N CYS A 311 -3.68 -1.11 -16.87
CA CYS A 311 -2.90 -0.90 -18.08
C CYS A 311 -1.95 -2.09 -18.30
N PRO A 312 -1.66 -2.50 -19.54
CA PRO A 312 -0.57 -3.41 -19.80
C PRO A 312 0.75 -2.76 -19.34
N GLU A 313 1.63 -3.54 -18.71
CA GLU A 313 2.99 -3.08 -18.44
C GLU A 313 3.61 -2.58 -19.74
N ARG A 314 4.11 -1.35 -19.75
CA ARG A 314 5.00 -0.92 -20.83
C ARG A 314 6.23 -1.82 -20.73
N GLN A 315 6.37 -2.74 -21.66
CA GLN A 315 7.66 -3.37 -21.90
C GLN A 315 8.64 -2.21 -22.16
N GLU A 316 9.49 -1.92 -21.18
CA GLU A 316 10.66 -1.10 -21.45
C GLU A 316 11.40 -1.80 -22.58
N ALA A 317 11.30 -1.23 -23.76
CA ALA A 317 12.09 -1.69 -24.91
C ALA A 317 13.55 -1.61 -24.43
N SER A 318 14.14 -2.78 -24.24
CA SER A 318 15.58 -2.91 -24.05
C SER A 318 16.23 -2.11 -25.17
N ARG A 319 16.78 -0.94 -24.84
CA ARG A 319 17.62 -0.18 -25.76
C ARG A 319 18.82 -1.06 -26.13
N PRO A 320 19.08 -1.21 -27.41
CA PRO A 320 20.26 -1.94 -27.88
C PRO A 320 21.58 -1.29 -27.47
#